data_d97316e6ddd86cd23152b6e55fc80287
#
_entry.id   d97316e6ddd86cd23152b6e55fc80287
#
_cell.length_a   1.000
_cell.length_b   1.000
_cell.length_c   1.000
_cell.angle_alpha   90.00
_cell.angle_beta   90.00
_cell.angle_gamma   90.00
#
_symmetry.space_group_name_H-M   'P 1'
#
loop_
_entity.id
_entity.type
_entity.pdbx_description
1 polymer ?
#
loop_
_entity_poly.entity_id
_entity_poly.type
_entity_poly.pdbx_seq_one_letter_code
_entity_poly.pdbx_strand_id
1 'polypeptide(L)'
;LVGSEMCIRDRDNTLFLNYSFKPEFIETMLRNYTYLNTGLAIIYNGHRILSRNGLVDLLNDNMTATGLYPIIHLKGEDIEIAFTHTGQYGEEYYSFVNGQHTTQGGTHQSAFKEHIARTIKEFFNKNMDYTDIRNGLVAAIAVNVEEPIFESQTKTKLGSTNMVPGGVTVNKYVGDFIKQEVDNFLHKNADVAEAIQQKIQE
;
A
#
# COMPACT_ATOMS: atom_id res chain seq x y z
N LEU A 1 -3.69 -20.24 31.62
CA LEU A 1 -2.68 -20.56 30.61
C LEU A 1 -3.40 -21.21 29.45
N VAL A 2 -3.59 -20.47 28.38
CA VAL A 2 -3.98 -21.04 27.11
C VAL A 2 -2.77 -21.79 26.59
N GLY A 3 -2.90 -23.10 26.36
CA GLY A 3 -1.81 -23.92 25.85
C GLY A 3 -1.35 -23.42 24.49
N SER A 4 -0.04 -23.39 24.26
CA SER A 4 0.51 -23.13 22.93
C SER A 4 0.22 -24.34 22.04
N GLU A 5 -0.51 -24.13 20.93
CA GLU A 5 -0.65 -25.15 19.90
C GLU A 5 0.59 -25.16 19.01
N MET A 6 1.15 -26.33 18.79
CA MET A 6 2.20 -26.55 17.81
C MET A 6 1.56 -27.06 16.51
N CYS A 7 1.49 -26.22 15.51
CA CYS A 7 1.07 -26.59 14.16
C CYS A 7 2.26 -27.02 13.33
N ILE A 8 2.26 -28.26 12.86
CA ILE A 8 3.21 -28.75 11.86
C ILE A 8 2.47 -28.85 10.53
N ARG A 9 2.95 -28.10 9.53
CA ARG A 9 2.51 -28.24 8.14
C ARG A 9 3.66 -28.72 7.31
N ASP A 10 3.43 -29.77 6.56
CA ASP A 10 4.40 -30.29 5.62
C ASP A 10 3.72 -30.51 4.27
N ARG A 11 4.55 -30.68 3.25
CA ARG A 11 4.12 -30.98 1.89
C ARG A 11 3.88 -32.47 1.72
N ASP A 12 3.04 -32.84 0.77
CA ASP A 12 2.94 -34.21 0.32
C ASP A 12 4.13 -34.54 -0.60
N ASN A 13 5.07 -35.36 -0.11
CA ASN A 13 6.26 -35.75 -0.84
C ASN A 13 5.98 -36.65 -2.04
N THR A 14 4.78 -37.18 -2.16
CA THR A 14 4.35 -37.99 -3.31
C THR A 14 3.92 -37.12 -4.49
N LEU A 15 3.43 -35.91 -4.21
CA LEU A 15 2.96 -34.96 -5.21
C LEU A 15 4.02 -33.90 -5.54
N PHE A 16 4.79 -33.46 -4.55
CA PHE A 16 5.76 -32.38 -4.69
C PHE A 16 7.19 -32.93 -4.49
N LEU A 17 7.78 -33.38 -5.58
CA LEU A 17 9.17 -33.85 -5.58
C LEU A 17 10.15 -32.67 -5.51
N ASN A 18 11.22 -32.82 -4.72
CA ASN A 18 12.29 -31.81 -4.58
C ASN A 18 11.80 -30.42 -4.14
N TYR A 19 10.72 -30.36 -3.40
CA TYR A 19 10.21 -29.10 -2.85
C TYR A 19 11.12 -28.57 -1.74
N SER A 20 11.34 -27.25 -1.76
CA SER A 20 11.96 -26.53 -0.64
C SER A 20 11.26 -25.18 -0.45
N PHE A 21 11.12 -24.74 0.79
CA PHE A 21 10.71 -23.36 1.08
C PHE A 21 11.81 -22.41 0.62
N LYS A 22 11.42 -21.35 -0.08
CA LYS A 22 12.35 -20.28 -0.45
C LYS A 22 12.34 -19.20 0.63
N PRO A 23 13.46 -19.03 1.36
CA PRO A 23 13.53 -18.08 2.48
C PRO A 23 13.14 -16.66 2.08
N GLU A 24 13.50 -16.21 0.89
CA GLU A 24 13.19 -14.88 0.38
C GLU A 24 11.69 -14.59 0.30
N PHE A 25 10.86 -15.57 -0.07
CA PHE A 25 9.41 -15.38 -0.10
C PHE A 25 8.81 -15.30 1.30
N ILE A 26 9.33 -16.13 2.22
CA ILE A 26 8.90 -16.11 3.63
C ILE A 26 9.29 -14.77 4.25
N GLU A 27 10.53 -14.33 4.07
CA GLU A 27 11.03 -13.07 4.63
C GLU A 27 10.24 -11.86 4.10
N THR A 28 9.98 -11.80 2.79
CA THR A 28 9.16 -10.74 2.19
C THR A 28 7.76 -10.69 2.81
N MET A 29 7.11 -11.85 2.99
CA MET A 29 5.80 -11.93 3.63
C MET A 29 5.85 -11.45 5.09
N LEU A 30 6.86 -11.87 5.85
CA LEU A 30 7.03 -11.46 7.25
C LEU A 30 7.32 -9.96 7.38
N ARG A 31 8.12 -9.38 6.47
CA ARG A 31 8.36 -7.94 6.40
C ARG A 31 7.07 -7.18 6.14
N ASN A 32 6.24 -7.63 5.20
CA ASN A 32 4.94 -7.03 4.94
C ASN A 32 4.06 -7.00 6.19
N TYR A 33 4.04 -8.07 6.99
CA TYR A 33 3.31 -8.07 8.26
C TYR A 33 3.83 -7.01 9.24
N THR A 34 5.15 -6.79 9.31
CA THR A 34 5.71 -5.74 10.18
C THR A 34 5.42 -4.34 9.68
N TYR A 35 5.36 -4.11 8.37
CA TYR A 35 4.97 -2.81 7.79
C TYR A 35 3.51 -2.46 8.07
N LEU A 36 2.64 -3.45 8.05
CA LEU A 36 1.21 -3.26 8.31
C LEU A 36 0.88 -3.21 9.82
N ASN A 37 1.78 -3.69 10.68
CA ASN A 37 1.62 -3.74 12.13
C ASN A 37 2.85 -3.13 12.81
N THR A 38 2.89 -1.81 12.87
CA THR A 38 4.00 -1.07 13.49
C THR A 38 4.26 -1.53 14.92
N GLY A 39 5.53 -1.82 15.21
CA GLY A 39 5.94 -2.33 16.52
C GLY A 39 5.85 -3.86 16.68
N LEU A 40 5.24 -4.58 15.74
CA LEU A 40 5.28 -6.04 15.70
C LEU A 40 6.71 -6.50 15.40
N ALA A 41 7.28 -7.28 16.31
CA ALA A 41 8.57 -7.92 16.11
C ALA A 41 8.40 -9.40 15.77
N ILE A 42 8.94 -9.83 14.66
CA ILE A 42 8.94 -11.23 14.22
C ILE A 42 10.39 -11.75 14.26
N ILE A 43 10.57 -12.92 14.84
CA ILE A 43 11.88 -13.60 14.83
C ILE A 43 11.81 -14.73 13.81
N TYR A 44 12.63 -14.63 12.78
CA TYR A 44 12.75 -15.63 11.73
C TYR A 44 14.22 -16.10 11.61
N ASN A 45 14.47 -17.39 11.80
CA ASN A 45 15.81 -17.97 11.78
C ASN A 45 16.85 -17.22 12.67
N GLY A 46 16.41 -16.75 13.84
CA GLY A 46 17.24 -15.98 14.76
C GLY A 46 17.40 -14.49 14.42
N HIS A 47 16.89 -14.04 13.30
CA HIS A 47 16.89 -12.63 12.90
C HIS A 47 15.59 -11.94 13.30
N ARG A 48 15.71 -10.75 13.87
CA ARG A 48 14.56 -9.93 14.25
C ARG A 48 14.14 -9.03 13.09
N ILE A 49 12.88 -9.14 12.68
CA ILE A 49 12.23 -8.29 11.68
C ILE A 49 11.27 -7.37 12.43
N LEU A 50 11.39 -6.07 12.21
CA LEU A 50 10.58 -5.04 12.88
C LEU A 50 10.51 -3.81 11.98
N SER A 51 9.33 -3.21 11.85
CA SER A 51 9.15 -1.88 11.28
C SER A 51 8.66 -0.91 12.37
N ARG A 52 9.19 0.32 12.36
CA ARG A 52 8.78 1.40 13.28
C ARG A 52 7.87 2.42 12.60
N ASN A 53 8.04 2.59 11.29
CA ASN A 53 7.33 3.61 10.51
C ASN A 53 6.33 3.02 9.50
N GLY A 54 6.07 1.70 9.56
CA GLY A 54 5.02 1.04 8.78
C GLY A 54 5.20 1.16 7.27
N LEU A 55 4.20 1.71 6.59
CA LEU A 55 4.23 1.86 5.12
C LEU A 55 5.34 2.79 4.62
N VAL A 56 5.84 3.71 5.46
CA VAL A 56 7.01 4.53 5.12
C VAL A 56 8.27 3.66 4.99
N ASP A 57 8.47 2.73 5.93
CA ASP A 57 9.59 1.78 5.86
C ASP A 57 9.45 0.87 4.64
N LEU A 58 8.22 0.40 4.33
CA LEU A 58 7.96 -0.40 3.13
C LEU A 58 8.41 0.32 1.86
N LEU A 59 8.06 1.59 1.70
CA LEU A 59 8.49 2.35 0.52
C LEU A 59 10.00 2.57 0.52
N ASN A 60 10.61 2.96 1.64
CA ASN A 60 12.04 3.17 1.73
C ASN A 60 12.86 1.89 1.42
N ASP A 61 12.39 0.73 1.87
CA ASP A 61 13.09 -0.54 1.66
C ASP A 61 13.00 -1.05 0.21
N ASN A 62 11.97 -0.63 -0.53
CA ASN A 62 11.70 -1.11 -1.89
C ASN A 62 12.04 -0.07 -2.97
N MET A 63 12.02 1.23 -2.68
CA MET A 63 12.35 2.26 -3.66
C MET A 63 13.82 2.16 -4.11
N THR A 64 14.03 2.19 -5.43
CA THR A 64 15.35 2.21 -6.06
C THR A 64 15.87 3.62 -6.31
N ALA A 65 15.00 4.62 -6.26
CA ALA A 65 15.33 6.03 -6.43
C ALA A 65 14.94 6.85 -5.21
N THR A 66 15.63 7.95 -4.99
CA THR A 66 15.30 8.90 -3.92
C THR A 66 13.99 9.62 -4.21
N GLY A 67 13.14 9.76 -3.21
CA GLY A 67 11.94 10.58 -3.28
C GLY A 67 12.29 12.06 -3.48
N LEU A 68 11.50 12.76 -4.29
CA LEU A 68 11.65 14.20 -4.53
C LEU A 68 11.24 15.06 -3.34
N TYR A 69 10.47 14.47 -2.44
CA TYR A 69 10.05 15.04 -1.17
C TYR A 69 9.86 13.91 -0.14
N PRO A 70 9.81 14.22 1.18
CA PRO A 70 9.57 13.21 2.21
C PRO A 70 8.28 12.43 1.95
N ILE A 71 8.28 11.12 2.22
CA ILE A 71 7.11 10.28 2.03
C ILE A 71 5.94 10.84 2.84
N ILE A 72 4.84 11.14 2.17
CA ILE A 72 3.58 11.54 2.80
C ILE A 72 2.93 10.28 3.37
N HIS A 73 2.62 10.28 4.66
CA HIS A 73 2.00 9.16 5.36
C HIS A 73 0.73 9.63 6.06
N LEU A 74 -0.40 9.07 5.69
CA LEU A 74 -1.73 9.45 6.19
C LEU A 74 -2.47 8.19 6.62
N LYS A 75 -3.10 8.26 7.79
CA LYS A 75 -3.79 7.14 8.42
C LYS A 75 -5.21 7.53 8.86
N GLY A 76 -6.18 6.73 8.45
CA GLY A 76 -7.57 6.78 8.89
C GLY A 76 -7.95 5.53 9.69
N GLU A 77 -9.25 5.31 9.89
CA GLU A 77 -9.75 4.18 10.67
C GLU A 77 -9.49 2.84 9.96
N ASP A 78 -9.91 2.70 8.70
CA ASP A 78 -9.77 1.48 7.89
C ASP A 78 -8.94 1.70 6.63
N ILE A 79 -8.10 2.73 6.63
CA ILE A 79 -7.24 3.08 5.51
C ILE A 79 -5.92 3.69 6.00
N GLU A 80 -4.85 3.28 5.35
CA GLU A 80 -3.53 3.87 5.53
C GLU A 80 -2.87 4.00 4.16
N ILE A 81 -2.30 5.17 3.87
CA ILE A 81 -1.60 5.43 2.62
C ILE A 81 -0.23 6.05 2.89
N ALA A 82 0.73 5.72 2.04
CA ALA A 82 2.02 6.38 2.01
C ALA A 82 2.43 6.57 0.55
N PHE A 83 2.97 7.73 0.17
CA PHE A 83 3.41 7.97 -1.19
C PHE A 83 4.46 9.07 -1.29
N THR A 84 5.24 9.03 -2.35
CA THR A 84 6.13 10.09 -2.81
C THR A 84 6.27 10.01 -4.33
N HIS A 85 6.88 11.03 -4.95
CA HIS A 85 7.32 10.95 -6.33
C HIS A 85 8.83 10.77 -6.39
N THR A 86 9.28 10.09 -7.44
CA THR A 86 10.70 9.94 -7.80
C THR A 86 10.95 10.55 -9.18
N GLY A 87 12.21 10.74 -9.54
CA GLY A 87 12.59 11.14 -10.90
C GLY A 87 12.53 10.02 -11.93
N GLN A 88 12.13 8.81 -11.55
CA GLN A 88 11.98 7.68 -12.48
C GLN A 88 10.67 7.78 -13.25
N TYR A 89 10.65 7.19 -14.45
CA TYR A 89 9.44 7.08 -15.25
C TYR A 89 8.59 5.88 -14.80
N GLY A 90 7.27 6.07 -14.80
CA GLY A 90 6.30 5.02 -14.46
C GLY A 90 5.64 5.21 -13.10
N GLU A 91 4.90 4.20 -12.69
CA GLU A 91 4.12 4.18 -11.43
C GLU A 91 4.42 2.88 -10.69
N GLU A 92 4.58 2.92 -9.37
CA GLU A 92 4.79 1.74 -8.54
C GLU A 92 3.82 1.72 -7.36
N TYR A 93 3.15 0.58 -7.14
CA TYR A 93 2.12 0.44 -6.13
C TYR A 93 2.28 -0.82 -5.29
N TYR A 94 2.15 -0.65 -3.98
CA TYR A 94 2.05 -1.72 -3.00
C TYR A 94 0.67 -1.66 -2.35
N SER A 95 -0.19 -2.64 -2.61
CA SER A 95 -1.55 -2.61 -2.10
C SER A 95 -1.88 -3.82 -1.21
N PHE A 96 -2.66 -3.56 -0.15
CA PHE A 96 -2.99 -4.53 0.87
C PHE A 96 -4.47 -4.43 1.25
N VAL A 97 -5.05 -5.59 1.57
CA VAL A 97 -6.41 -5.71 2.10
C VAL A 97 -6.39 -6.69 3.27
N ASN A 98 -6.82 -6.23 4.45
CA ASN A 98 -6.86 -7.04 5.68
C ASN A 98 -5.53 -7.78 5.94
N GLY A 99 -4.40 -7.11 5.70
CA GLY A 99 -3.06 -7.67 5.85
C GLY A 99 -2.58 -8.54 4.68
N GLN A 100 -3.41 -8.80 3.67
CA GLN A 100 -3.05 -9.57 2.48
C GLN A 100 -2.46 -8.67 1.39
N HIS A 101 -1.27 -9.00 0.90
CA HIS A 101 -0.66 -8.30 -0.23
C HIS A 101 -1.40 -8.62 -1.53
N THR A 102 -2.03 -7.61 -2.12
CA THR A 102 -2.76 -7.71 -3.38
C THR A 102 -1.85 -7.33 -4.54
N THR A 103 -1.02 -8.27 -4.99
CA THR A 103 0.01 -8.04 -6.02
C THR A 103 -0.54 -7.61 -7.38
N GLN A 104 -1.81 -7.88 -7.64
CA GLN A 104 -2.55 -7.46 -8.85
C GLN A 104 -3.48 -6.27 -8.58
N GLY A 105 -3.36 -5.64 -7.42
CA GLY A 105 -4.17 -4.49 -7.04
C GLY A 105 -5.62 -4.83 -6.70
N GLY A 106 -6.53 -4.11 -7.29
CA GLY A 106 -7.97 -4.24 -7.08
C GLY A 106 -8.67 -2.89 -6.96
N THR A 107 -9.92 -2.91 -6.48
CA THR A 107 -10.78 -1.73 -6.40
C THR A 107 -10.18 -0.60 -5.55
N HIS A 108 -9.49 -0.92 -4.46
CA HIS A 108 -8.82 0.06 -3.58
C HIS A 108 -7.63 0.75 -4.26
N GLN A 109 -6.79 0.00 -4.99
CA GLN A 109 -5.68 0.57 -5.75
C GLN A 109 -6.18 1.43 -6.92
N SER A 110 -7.22 0.98 -7.63
CA SER A 110 -7.83 1.75 -8.71
C SER A 110 -8.42 3.07 -8.19
N ALA A 111 -9.10 3.02 -7.04
CA ALA A 111 -9.62 4.20 -6.37
C ALA A 111 -8.50 5.17 -5.97
N PHE A 112 -7.40 4.64 -5.39
CA PHE A 112 -6.24 5.45 -5.05
C PHE A 112 -5.66 6.17 -6.27
N LYS A 113 -5.42 5.45 -7.37
CA LYS A 113 -4.87 6.03 -8.62
C LYS A 113 -5.74 7.16 -9.18
N GLU A 114 -7.04 6.97 -9.15
CA GLU A 114 -8.00 7.97 -9.63
C GLU A 114 -8.00 9.21 -8.73
N HIS A 115 -8.19 9.00 -7.44
CA HIS A 115 -8.43 10.10 -6.51
C HIS A 115 -7.18 10.88 -6.15
N ILE A 116 -5.98 10.26 -6.11
CA ILE A 116 -4.74 11.01 -5.89
C ILE A 116 -4.47 12.00 -7.03
N ALA A 117 -4.65 11.57 -8.27
CA ALA A 117 -4.46 12.43 -9.44
C ALA A 117 -5.51 13.56 -9.48
N ARG A 118 -6.76 13.22 -9.19
CA ARG A 118 -7.86 14.21 -9.13
C ARG A 118 -7.61 15.25 -8.04
N THR A 119 -7.26 14.83 -6.83
CA THR A 119 -7.04 15.74 -5.70
C THR A 119 -5.88 16.68 -5.95
N ILE A 120 -4.76 16.19 -6.48
CA ILE A 120 -3.61 17.02 -6.83
C ILE A 120 -3.97 18.04 -7.92
N LYS A 121 -4.70 17.61 -8.96
CA LYS A 121 -5.18 18.50 -10.03
C LYS A 121 -6.11 19.60 -9.48
N GLU A 122 -7.06 19.23 -8.64
CA GLU A 122 -7.99 20.17 -8.00
C GLU A 122 -7.27 21.15 -7.09
N PHE A 123 -6.29 20.68 -6.30
CA PHE A 123 -5.49 21.51 -5.40
C PHE A 123 -4.76 22.64 -6.15
N PHE A 124 -4.10 22.33 -7.26
CA PHE A 124 -3.38 23.33 -8.04
C PHE A 124 -4.29 24.15 -8.96
N ASN A 125 -5.52 23.71 -9.17
CA ASN A 125 -6.47 24.35 -10.09
C ASN A 125 -5.86 24.61 -11.48
N LYS A 126 -5.08 23.65 -11.99
CA LYS A 126 -4.39 23.71 -13.29
C LYS A 126 -4.85 22.60 -14.21
N ASN A 127 -4.77 22.81 -15.52
CA ASN A 127 -5.04 21.75 -16.48
C ASN A 127 -3.83 20.83 -16.60
N MET A 128 -3.78 19.79 -15.75
CA MET A 128 -2.76 18.76 -15.71
C MET A 128 -3.35 17.44 -16.17
N ASP A 129 -2.58 16.63 -16.91
CA ASP A 129 -2.96 15.26 -17.22
C ASP A 129 -2.80 14.35 -15.99
N TYR A 130 -3.73 13.43 -15.79
CA TYR A 130 -3.65 12.48 -14.67
C TYR A 130 -2.46 11.53 -14.79
N THR A 131 -2.04 11.23 -16.01
CA THR A 131 -0.86 10.38 -16.26
C THR A 131 0.42 11.10 -15.84
N ASP A 132 0.53 12.39 -16.14
CA ASP A 132 1.69 13.21 -15.74
C ASP A 132 1.76 13.35 -14.21
N ILE A 133 0.60 13.53 -13.56
CA ILE A 133 0.53 13.57 -12.09
C ILE A 133 1.01 12.26 -11.47
N ARG A 134 0.66 11.12 -12.04
CA ARG A 134 1.08 9.81 -11.50
C ARG A 134 2.47 9.37 -11.96
N ASN A 135 3.04 9.99 -12.98
CA ASN A 135 4.37 9.63 -13.45
C ASN A 135 5.42 9.85 -12.34
N GLY A 136 6.20 8.82 -12.04
CA GLY A 136 7.17 8.80 -10.93
C GLY A 136 6.58 8.49 -9.56
N LEU A 137 5.26 8.28 -9.45
CA LEU A 137 4.59 7.99 -8.18
C LEU A 137 4.97 6.60 -7.65
N VAL A 138 5.41 6.56 -6.40
CA VAL A 138 5.59 5.32 -5.62
C VAL A 138 4.67 5.40 -4.41
N ALA A 139 3.77 4.46 -4.30
CA ALA A 139 2.71 4.52 -3.29
C ALA A 139 2.38 3.16 -2.66
N ALA A 140 1.96 3.20 -1.41
CA ALA A 140 1.39 2.07 -0.69
C ALA A 140 -0.01 2.43 -0.19
N ILE A 141 -0.94 1.49 -0.28
CA ILE A 141 -2.28 1.60 0.28
C ILE A 141 -2.66 0.31 1.01
N ALA A 142 -3.14 0.43 2.22
CA ALA A 142 -3.71 -0.66 3.01
C ALA A 142 -5.13 -0.27 3.43
N VAL A 143 -6.08 -1.18 3.23
CA VAL A 143 -7.48 -1.01 3.64
C VAL A 143 -7.97 -2.24 4.41
N ASN A 144 -8.89 -2.01 5.35
CA ASN A 144 -9.65 -3.07 6.00
C ASN A 144 -11.07 -3.07 5.44
N VAL A 145 -11.45 -4.20 4.85
CA VAL A 145 -12.76 -4.39 4.22
C VAL A 145 -13.49 -5.50 4.95
N GLU A 146 -14.74 -5.29 5.30
CA GLU A 146 -15.57 -6.33 5.90
C GLU A 146 -16.02 -7.31 4.80
N GLU A 147 -15.86 -8.62 5.05
CA GLU A 147 -16.16 -9.68 4.10
C GLU A 147 -15.57 -9.47 2.70
N PRO A 148 -14.22 -9.33 2.57
CA PRO A 148 -13.62 -8.99 1.30
C PRO A 148 -13.79 -10.11 0.26
N ILE A 149 -14.20 -9.72 -0.95
CA ILE A 149 -14.29 -10.60 -2.11
C ILE A 149 -13.06 -10.39 -2.97
N PHE A 150 -12.35 -11.48 -3.28
CA PHE A 150 -11.20 -11.48 -4.17
C PHE A 150 -11.55 -12.15 -5.50
N GLU A 151 -10.90 -11.73 -6.58
CA GLU A 151 -11.13 -12.32 -7.92
C GLU A 151 -10.65 -13.77 -8.03
N SER A 152 -9.74 -14.21 -7.13
CA SER A 152 -9.22 -15.58 -7.08
C SER A 152 -8.93 -16.04 -5.67
N GLN A 153 -8.81 -17.36 -5.50
CA GLN A 153 -8.45 -17.99 -4.22
C GLN A 153 -7.03 -17.59 -3.73
N THR A 154 -6.16 -17.14 -4.62
CA THR A 154 -4.83 -16.63 -4.26
C THR A 154 -4.87 -15.25 -3.60
N LYS A 155 -6.04 -14.58 -3.62
CA LYS A 155 -6.30 -13.28 -2.98
C LYS A 155 -5.35 -12.17 -3.44
N THR A 156 -4.92 -12.24 -4.69
CA THR A 156 -3.97 -11.27 -5.27
C THR A 156 -4.63 -10.00 -5.79
N LYS A 157 -5.98 -10.00 -5.93
CA LYS A 157 -6.74 -8.85 -6.43
C LYS A 157 -8.07 -8.70 -5.72
N LEU A 158 -8.32 -7.52 -5.14
CA LEU A 158 -9.59 -7.19 -4.49
C LEU A 158 -10.67 -6.91 -5.55
N GLY A 159 -11.78 -7.65 -5.45
CA GLY A 159 -12.97 -7.45 -6.28
C GLY A 159 -14.13 -6.74 -5.58
N SER A 160 -14.09 -6.58 -4.24
CA SER A 160 -15.16 -5.93 -3.48
C SER A 160 -15.47 -4.54 -4.01
N THR A 161 -16.75 -4.25 -4.21
CA THR A 161 -17.24 -2.92 -4.57
C THR A 161 -17.40 -2.03 -3.35
N ASN A 162 -17.79 -2.60 -2.20
CA ASN A 162 -18.08 -1.87 -0.96
C ASN A 162 -17.08 -2.22 0.15
N MET A 163 -16.92 -1.29 1.09
CA MET A 163 -16.10 -1.48 2.31
C MET A 163 -16.76 -2.45 3.29
N VAL A 164 -18.08 -2.37 3.39
CA VAL A 164 -18.93 -3.28 4.19
C VAL A 164 -20.12 -3.68 3.34
N PRO A 165 -20.72 -4.86 3.55
CA PRO A 165 -21.91 -5.28 2.80
C PRO A 165 -23.04 -4.25 2.87
N GLY A 166 -23.47 -3.75 1.70
CA GLY A 166 -24.51 -2.72 1.59
C GLY A 166 -24.11 -1.30 2.04
N GLY A 167 -22.85 -1.10 2.42
CA GLY A 167 -22.34 0.19 2.88
C GLY A 167 -21.69 1.04 1.78
N VAL A 168 -20.81 1.95 2.19
CA VAL A 168 -20.07 2.83 1.30
C VAL A 168 -19.17 2.05 0.34
N THR A 169 -19.07 2.52 -0.90
CA THR A 169 -18.17 1.90 -1.88
C THR A 169 -16.71 2.14 -1.54
N VAL A 170 -15.85 1.19 -1.92
CA VAL A 170 -14.39 1.32 -1.78
C VAL A 170 -13.89 2.58 -2.50
N ASN A 171 -14.40 2.85 -3.71
CA ASN A 171 -14.05 4.06 -4.47
C ASN A 171 -14.38 5.34 -3.71
N LYS A 172 -15.60 5.44 -3.16
CA LYS A 172 -16.02 6.62 -2.41
C LYS A 172 -15.22 6.76 -1.10
N TYR A 173 -15.05 5.68 -0.35
CA TYR A 173 -14.33 5.71 0.94
C TYR A 173 -12.88 6.16 0.77
N VAL A 174 -12.16 5.54 -0.16
CA VAL A 174 -10.78 5.91 -0.50
C VAL A 174 -10.71 7.34 -1.04
N GLY A 175 -11.65 7.70 -1.91
CA GLY A 175 -11.71 9.02 -2.52
C GLY A 175 -11.96 10.15 -1.53
N ASP A 176 -12.91 9.99 -0.62
CA ASP A 176 -13.23 10.98 0.42
C ASP A 176 -12.02 11.17 1.35
N PHE A 177 -11.37 10.06 1.76
CA PHE A 177 -10.17 10.11 2.59
C PHE A 177 -9.02 10.86 1.90
N ILE A 178 -8.70 10.51 0.65
CA ILE A 178 -7.62 11.15 -0.11
C ILE A 178 -7.92 12.63 -0.31
N LYS A 179 -9.14 12.96 -0.72
CA LYS A 179 -9.53 14.35 -0.95
C LYS A 179 -9.37 15.21 0.31
N GLN A 180 -9.79 14.70 1.45
CA GLN A 180 -9.68 15.43 2.70
C GLN A 180 -8.26 15.52 3.21
N GLU A 181 -7.59 14.37 3.36
CA GLU A 181 -6.30 14.31 4.05
C GLU A 181 -5.13 14.80 3.20
N VAL A 182 -5.10 14.49 1.90
CA VAL A 182 -4.04 14.99 0.99
C VAL A 182 -4.19 16.48 0.76
N ASP A 183 -5.40 17.00 0.54
CA ASP A 183 -5.65 18.43 0.38
C ASP A 183 -5.20 19.20 1.64
N ASN A 184 -5.62 18.74 2.82
CA ASN A 184 -5.20 19.31 4.10
C ASN A 184 -3.67 19.26 4.29
N PHE A 185 -3.04 18.16 3.91
CA PHE A 185 -1.58 18.01 4.01
C PHE A 185 -0.85 19.01 3.12
N LEU A 186 -1.28 19.13 1.86
CA LEU A 186 -0.64 20.05 0.90
C LEU A 186 -0.81 21.52 1.30
N HIS A 187 -1.94 21.92 1.87
CA HIS A 187 -2.13 23.26 2.40
C HIS A 187 -1.20 23.58 3.59
N LYS A 188 -0.84 22.56 4.39
CA LYS A 188 0.06 22.71 5.55
C LYS A 188 1.54 22.61 5.19
N ASN A 189 1.87 22.03 4.03
CA ASN A 189 3.24 21.72 3.61
C ASN A 189 3.50 22.30 2.21
N ALA A 190 3.64 23.62 2.13
CA ALA A 190 3.79 24.34 0.87
C ALA A 190 5.05 23.93 0.08
N ASP A 191 6.12 23.57 0.77
CA ASP A 191 7.37 23.07 0.18
C ASP A 191 7.16 21.74 -0.56
N VAL A 192 6.37 20.83 0.02
CA VAL A 192 6.01 19.56 -0.63
C VAL A 192 5.08 19.81 -1.83
N ALA A 193 4.10 20.70 -1.68
CA ALA A 193 3.21 21.08 -2.77
C ALA A 193 4.00 21.67 -3.95
N GLU A 194 4.99 22.54 -3.68
CA GLU A 194 5.86 23.10 -4.71
C GLU A 194 6.68 22.01 -5.42
N ALA A 195 7.27 21.07 -4.68
CA ALA A 195 8.02 19.95 -5.25
C ALA A 195 7.15 19.08 -6.17
N ILE A 196 5.90 18.79 -5.77
CA ILE A 196 4.94 18.06 -6.62
C ILE A 196 4.63 18.86 -7.89
N GLN A 197 4.40 20.17 -7.77
CA GLN A 197 4.09 21.00 -8.92
C GLN A 197 5.27 21.05 -9.92
N GLN A 198 6.50 21.21 -9.43
CA GLN A 198 7.70 21.21 -10.26
C GLN A 198 7.82 19.89 -11.02
N LYS A 199 7.66 18.77 -10.31
CA LYS A 199 7.72 17.42 -10.91
C LYS A 199 6.73 17.21 -12.06
N ILE A 200 5.51 17.74 -11.94
CA ILE A 200 4.46 17.57 -12.96
C ILE A 200 4.71 18.48 -14.18
N GLN A 201 5.48 19.56 -14.03
CA GLN A 201 5.79 20.51 -15.10
C GLN A 201 7.03 20.15 -15.92
N GLU A 202 7.85 19.21 -15.46
CA GLU A 202 8.98 18.61 -16.17
C GLU A 202 8.55 17.56 -17.20
#